data_49bb8925e99173184f157c630d5096ef
#
_entry.id   49bb8925e99173184f157c630d5096ef
#
_cell.length_a   1.000
_cell.length_b   1.000
_cell.length_c   1.000
_cell.angle_alpha   90.00
_cell.angle_beta   90.00
_cell.angle_gamma   90.00
#
_symmetry.space_group_name_H-M   'P 1'
#
loop_
_entity.id
_entity.type
_entity.pdbx_description
1 polymer ?
#
loop_
_entity_poly.entity_id
_entity_poly.type
_entity_poly.pdbx_seq_one_letter_code
_entity_poly.pdbx_strand_id
1 'polypeptide(L)'
;MIEPIKRIDLNRLFESHREEYLDAIAKACDAGSFSGGIYADKFDEEFATYCGVAAATGVNNGTSALHCAMMALGIGIGDEVIVPANTFIATAWGPTYAGATPVFVD
;
A
#
# COMPACT_ATOMS: atom_id res chain seq x y z
N MET A 1 18.72 33.67 -0.45
CA MET A 1 17.46 33.11 0.11
C MET A 1 17.74 31.67 0.46
N ILE A 2 17.44 31.26 1.68
CA ILE A 2 17.56 29.85 2.09
C ILE A 2 16.37 29.10 1.51
N GLU A 3 16.62 28.07 0.71
CA GLU A 3 15.57 27.24 0.15
C GLU A 3 14.84 26.49 1.28
N PRO A 4 13.49 26.49 1.34
CA PRO A 4 12.78 25.83 2.42
C PRO A 4 13.05 24.31 2.39
N ILE A 5 13.30 23.73 3.56
CA ILE A 5 13.47 22.29 3.69
C ILE A 5 12.12 21.61 3.45
N LYS A 6 12.04 20.78 2.42
CA LYS A 6 10.84 19.98 2.14
C LYS A 6 10.70 18.85 3.16
N ARG A 7 9.53 18.68 3.73
CA ARG A 7 9.22 17.55 4.62
C ARG A 7 9.32 16.20 3.89
N ILE A 8 8.88 16.16 2.63
CA ILE A 8 9.00 15.02 1.73
C ILE A 8 9.44 15.59 0.37
N ASP A 9 10.52 15.06 -0.19
CA ASP A 9 11.02 15.47 -1.50
C ASP A 9 10.95 14.29 -2.48
N LEU A 10 9.77 14.07 -3.04
CA LEU A 10 9.52 13.01 -4.03
C LEU A 10 10.32 13.22 -5.32
N ASN A 11 10.61 14.48 -5.70
CA ASN A 11 11.41 14.74 -6.88
C ASN A 11 12.85 14.23 -6.69
N ARG A 12 13.44 14.47 -5.52
CA ARG A 12 14.78 13.97 -5.20
C ARG A 12 14.83 12.44 -5.23
N LEU A 13 13.81 11.78 -4.69
CA LEU A 13 13.68 10.33 -4.74
C LEU A 13 13.58 9.84 -6.18
N PHE A 14 12.72 10.46 -7.00
CA PHE A 14 12.57 10.12 -8.40
C PHE A 14 13.88 10.30 -9.18
N GLU A 15 14.55 11.46 -9.04
CA GLU A 15 15.79 11.74 -9.78
C GLU A 15 16.92 10.77 -9.42
N SER A 16 16.96 10.25 -8.19
CA SER A 16 17.99 9.25 -7.79
C SER A 16 17.84 7.89 -8.50
N HIS A 17 16.66 7.58 -9.04
CA HIS A 17 16.34 6.32 -9.73
C HIS A 17 15.61 6.54 -11.05
N ARG A 18 15.78 7.72 -11.64
CA ARG A 18 14.99 8.16 -12.80
C ARG A 18 15.00 7.17 -13.95
N GLU A 19 16.19 6.70 -14.35
CA GLU A 19 16.33 5.79 -15.48
C GLU A 19 15.66 4.44 -15.21
N GLU A 20 15.81 3.91 -14.01
CA GLU A 20 15.19 2.65 -13.59
C GLU A 20 13.65 2.73 -13.63
N TYR A 21 13.09 3.84 -13.12
CA TYR A 21 11.65 4.07 -13.18
C TYR A 21 11.11 4.17 -14.61
N LEU A 22 11.79 4.95 -15.47
CA LEU A 22 11.35 5.15 -16.85
C LEU A 22 11.47 3.87 -17.67
N ASP A 23 12.54 3.09 -17.49
CA ASP A 23 12.71 1.80 -18.13
C ASP A 23 11.64 0.78 -17.70
N ALA A 24 11.34 0.69 -16.39
CA ALA A 24 10.30 -0.19 -15.89
C ALA A 24 8.91 0.17 -16.43
N ILE A 25 8.59 1.47 -16.50
CA ILE A 25 7.33 1.96 -17.07
C ILE A 25 7.25 1.62 -18.56
N ALA A 26 8.32 1.87 -19.33
CA ALA A 26 8.35 1.55 -20.75
C ALA A 26 8.14 0.05 -21.00
N LYS A 27 8.82 -0.81 -20.28
CA LYS A 27 8.67 -2.27 -20.38
C LYS A 27 7.23 -2.72 -20.05
N ALA A 28 6.59 -2.14 -19.04
CA ALA A 28 5.21 -2.45 -18.68
C ALA A 28 4.23 -2.02 -19.80
N CYS A 29 4.46 -0.84 -20.40
CA CYS A 29 3.67 -0.35 -21.52
C CYS A 29 3.83 -1.22 -22.76
N ASP A 30 5.07 -1.58 -23.11
CA ASP A 30 5.38 -2.42 -24.29
C ASP A 30 4.74 -3.82 -24.15
N ALA A 31 4.67 -4.33 -22.92
CA ALA A 31 4.00 -5.60 -22.61
C ALA A 31 2.46 -5.48 -22.53
N GLY A 32 1.89 -4.30 -22.64
CA GLY A 32 0.45 -4.07 -22.47
C GLY A 32 -0.05 -4.34 -21.03
N SER A 33 0.84 -4.33 -20.04
CA SER A 33 0.54 -4.67 -18.66
C SER A 33 0.04 -3.45 -17.87
N PHE A 34 -1.15 -2.95 -18.20
CA PHE A 34 -1.76 -1.78 -17.58
C PHE A 34 -2.66 -2.12 -16.37
N SER A 35 -3.10 -3.36 -16.26
CA SER A 35 -3.96 -3.82 -15.15
C SER A 35 -3.71 -5.30 -14.89
N GLY A 36 -3.01 -5.60 -13.82
CA GLY A 36 -2.57 -6.97 -13.53
C GLY A 36 -1.50 -7.47 -14.52
N GLY A 37 -1.37 -8.79 -14.66
CA GLY A 37 -0.45 -9.45 -15.57
C GLY A 37 0.96 -9.64 -14.99
N ILE A 38 1.92 -9.99 -15.85
CA ILE A 38 3.22 -10.54 -15.48
C ILE A 38 4.02 -9.70 -14.48
N TYR A 39 3.90 -8.37 -14.52
CA TYR A 39 4.62 -7.49 -13.59
C TYR A 39 3.95 -7.42 -12.21
N ALA A 40 2.63 -7.49 -12.15
CA ALA A 40 1.90 -7.57 -10.89
C ALA A 40 2.15 -8.91 -10.21
N ASP A 41 2.06 -10.01 -10.95
CA ASP A 41 2.31 -11.36 -10.44
C ASP A 41 3.75 -11.48 -9.90
N LYS A 42 4.73 -10.96 -10.66
CA LYS A 42 6.12 -10.94 -10.25
C LYS A 42 6.36 -10.08 -9.01
N PHE A 43 5.68 -8.94 -8.90
CA PHE A 43 5.75 -8.10 -7.71
C PHE A 43 5.24 -8.85 -6.47
N ASP A 44 4.11 -9.54 -6.59
CA ASP A 44 3.52 -10.31 -5.48
C ASP A 44 4.49 -11.41 -4.99
N GLU A 45 5.14 -12.14 -5.91
CA GLU A 45 6.16 -13.15 -5.59
C GLU A 45 7.41 -12.55 -4.93
N GLU A 46 7.96 -11.49 -5.50
CA GLU A 46 9.16 -10.82 -4.98
C GLU A 46 8.86 -10.18 -3.61
N PHE A 47 7.69 -9.56 -3.43
CA PHE A 47 7.31 -8.94 -2.18
C PHE A 47 7.04 -9.96 -1.07
N ALA A 48 6.40 -11.08 -1.40
CA ALA A 48 6.24 -12.20 -0.47
C ALA A 48 7.62 -12.72 0.01
N THR A 49 8.56 -12.88 -0.92
CA THR A 49 9.94 -13.30 -0.61
C THR A 49 10.64 -12.28 0.28
N TYR A 50 10.54 -10.98 -0.05
CA TYR A 50 11.12 -9.90 0.73
C TYR A 50 10.58 -9.85 2.17
N CYS A 51 9.28 -10.05 2.34
CA CYS A 51 8.62 -10.08 3.65
C CYS A 51 8.82 -11.41 4.41
N GLY A 52 9.30 -12.47 3.76
CA GLY A 52 9.45 -13.79 4.36
C GLY A 52 8.11 -14.49 4.64
N VAL A 53 7.08 -14.23 3.82
CA VAL A 53 5.73 -14.79 3.94
C VAL A 53 5.42 -15.74 2.79
N ALA A 54 4.39 -16.57 2.96
CA ALA A 54 4.03 -17.57 1.96
C ALA A 54 3.45 -16.97 0.67
N ALA A 55 2.77 -15.83 0.77
CA ALA A 55 2.19 -15.13 -0.38
C ALA A 55 1.98 -13.65 -0.07
N ALA A 56 1.92 -12.84 -1.11
CA ALA A 56 1.47 -11.46 -1.08
C ALA A 56 0.44 -11.25 -2.19
N THR A 57 -0.37 -10.23 -2.07
CA THR A 57 -1.35 -9.85 -3.09
C THR A 57 -1.40 -8.34 -3.22
N GLY A 58 -1.17 -7.85 -4.43
CA GLY A 58 -1.28 -6.43 -4.75
C GLY A 58 -2.73 -5.95 -4.73
N VAL A 59 -2.94 -4.77 -4.17
CA VAL A 59 -4.21 -4.06 -4.18
C VAL A 59 -4.00 -2.63 -4.71
N ASN A 60 -5.07 -1.93 -5.02
CA ASN A 60 -4.98 -0.61 -5.66
C ASN A 60 -4.42 0.50 -4.73
N ASN A 61 -4.49 0.35 -3.41
CA ASN A 61 -3.94 1.28 -2.43
C ASN A 61 -3.93 0.68 -1.02
N GLY A 62 -3.23 1.35 -0.08
CA GLY A 62 -3.11 0.90 1.31
C GLY A 62 -4.43 0.87 2.09
N THR A 63 -5.40 1.73 1.76
CA THR A 63 -6.74 1.70 2.39
C THR A 63 -7.45 0.40 2.06
N SER A 64 -7.40 -0.03 0.80
CA SER A 64 -7.95 -1.31 0.37
C SER A 64 -7.21 -2.48 1.00
N ALA A 65 -5.88 -2.39 1.17
CA ALA A 65 -5.11 -3.42 1.85
C ALA A 65 -5.59 -3.62 3.29
N LEU A 66 -5.81 -2.53 4.04
CA LEU A 66 -6.35 -2.60 5.40
C LEU A 66 -7.75 -3.21 5.44
N HIS A 67 -8.63 -2.79 4.53
CA HIS A 67 -9.98 -3.36 4.44
C HIS A 67 -9.95 -4.86 4.11
N CYS A 68 -9.18 -5.27 3.10
CA CYS A 68 -9.01 -6.68 2.73
C CYS A 68 -8.44 -7.51 3.88
N ALA A 69 -7.49 -6.97 4.64
CA ALA A 69 -6.93 -7.64 5.82
C ALA A 69 -8.00 -7.88 6.89
N MET A 70 -8.86 -6.88 7.18
CA MET A 70 -9.97 -7.06 8.12
C MET A 70 -10.92 -8.17 7.66
N MET A 71 -11.30 -8.15 6.38
CA MET A 71 -12.18 -9.18 5.80
C MET A 71 -11.54 -10.57 5.85
N ALA A 72 -10.26 -10.69 5.54
CA ALA A 72 -9.55 -11.97 5.57
C ALA A 72 -9.45 -12.56 6.98
N LEU A 73 -9.40 -11.71 8.00
CA LEU A 73 -9.42 -12.10 9.40
C LEU A 73 -10.83 -12.38 9.96
N GLY A 74 -11.87 -12.17 9.15
CA GLY A 74 -13.26 -12.31 9.58
C GLY A 74 -13.73 -11.22 10.53
N ILE A 75 -13.03 -10.09 10.58
CA ILE A 75 -13.38 -8.93 11.41
C ILE A 75 -14.56 -8.20 10.78
N GLY A 76 -15.60 -7.88 11.58
CA GLY A 76 -16.82 -7.27 11.09
C GLY A 76 -17.73 -6.70 12.18
N ILE A 77 -19.03 -6.74 11.93
CA ILE A 77 -20.05 -6.18 12.85
C ILE A 77 -19.95 -6.84 14.23
N GLY A 78 -19.79 -5.99 15.25
CA GLY A 78 -19.66 -6.42 16.64
C GLY A 78 -18.23 -6.53 17.15
N ASP A 79 -17.25 -6.46 16.24
CA ASP A 79 -15.83 -6.44 16.61
C ASP A 79 -15.34 -5.03 16.88
N GLU A 80 -14.28 -4.93 17.68
CA GLU A 80 -13.53 -3.70 17.95
C GLU A 80 -12.09 -3.87 17.48
N VAL A 81 -11.54 -2.84 16.84
CA VAL A 81 -10.14 -2.82 16.36
C VAL A 81 -9.42 -1.63 16.96
N ILE A 82 -8.37 -1.92 17.73
CA ILE A 82 -7.51 -0.88 18.32
C ILE A 82 -6.68 -0.23 17.22
N VAL A 83 -6.75 1.09 17.13
CA VAL A 83 -6.02 1.89 16.15
C VAL A 83 -5.31 3.07 16.83
N PRO A 84 -4.09 3.46 16.41
CA PRO A 84 -3.43 4.62 16.97
C PRO A 84 -4.19 5.92 16.60
N ALA A 85 -4.30 6.87 17.54
CA ALA A 85 -4.96 8.15 17.27
C ALA A 85 -4.12 9.04 16.33
N ASN A 86 -2.79 8.99 16.45
CA ASN A 86 -1.88 9.74 15.58
C ASN A 86 -1.54 8.93 14.31
N THR A 87 -2.48 8.83 13.39
CA THR A 87 -2.32 8.09 12.13
C THR A 87 -3.08 8.75 10.99
N PHE A 88 -2.86 8.25 9.76
CA PHE A 88 -3.71 8.61 8.62
C PHE A 88 -5.09 7.95 8.77
N ILE A 89 -6.14 8.67 8.42
CA ILE A 89 -7.54 8.25 8.64
C ILE A 89 -7.88 6.87 8.05
N ALA A 90 -7.17 6.43 7.00
CA ALA A 90 -7.38 5.10 6.41
C ALA A 90 -7.17 3.95 7.41
N THR A 91 -6.39 4.16 8.48
CA THR A 91 -6.22 3.17 9.55
C THR A 91 -7.54 2.86 10.26
N ALA A 92 -8.39 3.87 10.44
CA ALA A 92 -9.74 3.70 10.99
C ALA A 92 -10.75 3.22 9.93
N TRP A 93 -10.57 3.62 8.65
CA TRP A 93 -11.45 3.19 7.58
C TRP A 93 -11.39 1.69 7.31
N GLY A 94 -10.23 1.06 7.45
CA GLY A 94 -10.09 -0.39 7.28
C GLY A 94 -11.12 -1.18 8.09
N PRO A 95 -11.14 -1.09 9.43
CA PRO A 95 -12.15 -1.72 10.25
C PRO A 95 -13.57 -1.20 10.00
N THR A 96 -13.75 0.12 9.79
CA THR A 96 -15.09 0.69 9.54
C THR A 96 -15.73 0.11 8.27
N TYR A 97 -14.97 -0.05 7.19
CA TYR A 97 -15.50 -0.65 5.95
C TYR A 97 -15.84 -2.14 6.10
N ALA A 98 -15.16 -2.84 6.99
CA ALA A 98 -15.51 -4.21 7.36
C ALA A 98 -16.72 -4.31 8.30
N GLY A 99 -17.22 -3.18 8.83
CA GLY A 99 -18.34 -3.10 9.76
C GLY A 99 -17.94 -3.15 11.23
N ALA A 100 -16.65 -3.18 11.55
CA ALA A 100 -16.12 -3.15 12.90
C ALA A 100 -16.02 -1.71 13.44
N THR A 101 -15.84 -1.57 14.75
CA THR A 101 -15.69 -0.29 15.44
C THR A 101 -14.21 0.00 15.68
N PRO A 102 -13.63 1.09 15.13
CA PRO A 102 -12.28 1.49 15.50
C PRO A 102 -12.24 2.10 16.90
N VAL A 103 -11.33 1.62 17.73
CA VAL A 103 -11.08 2.10 19.10
C VAL A 103 -9.75 2.83 19.11
N PHE A 104 -9.76 4.14 19.25
CA PHE A 104 -8.55 4.96 19.23
C PHE A 104 -7.78 4.89 20.54
N VAL A 105 -6.48 4.72 20.43
CA VAL A 105 -5.53 4.73 21.55
C VAL A 105 -4.33 5.62 21.22
N ASP A 106 -3.67 6.15 22.27
CA ASP A 106 -2.44 6.92 22.15
C ASP A 106 -1.21 6.03 21.90
#